data_d0e04c236c7db0e01fe7c9ecafcb3ee8
#
_entry.id   d0e04c236c7db0e01fe7c9ecafcb3ee8
#
_cell.length_a   1.000
_cell.length_b   1.000
_cell.length_c   1.000
_cell.angle_alpha   90.00
_cell.angle_beta   90.00
_cell.angle_gamma   90.00
#
_symmetry.space_group_name_H-M   'P 1'
#
loop_
_entity.id
_entity.type
_entity.pdbx_description
1 polymer ?
#
loop_
_entity_poly.entity_id
_entity_poly.type
_entity_poly.pdbx_seq_one_letter_code
_entity_poly.pdbx_strand_id
1 'polypeptide(L)'
;QEVFPEKGLLLKDLLLGGEYDVREKAATKSVRKWDIFATRLLYVDGIYIMSGAVYPYHLKQKEWILEGIHATFKDYRDDFPDDAMDVFLKTNSDLFNFNWYYPIQNPPQLNLATTSGEPMLFSKAIFEIKDKQAVISGLQKIKEFERDKYGFVWFDKRNKEGGATILGNIEMRDDKLILSCNSKKRLEKGKKLIAKNITD
;
A
#
# COMPACT_ATOMS: atom_id res chain seq x y z
N GLN A 1 10.94 -19.95 10.96
CA GLN A 1 9.58 -20.39 10.70
C GLN A 1 9.51 -21.31 9.49
N GLU A 2 8.79 -22.41 9.62
CA GLU A 2 8.48 -23.30 8.51
C GLU A 2 7.01 -23.69 8.55
N VAL A 3 6.44 -23.96 7.37
CA VAL A 3 5.05 -24.38 7.21
C VAL A 3 5.04 -25.78 6.67
N PHE A 4 4.38 -26.69 7.38
CA PHE A 4 4.19 -28.08 6.99
C PHE A 4 2.71 -28.26 6.62
N PRO A 5 2.36 -28.22 5.33
CA PRO A 5 0.96 -28.27 4.89
C PRO A 5 0.19 -29.43 5.51
N GLU A 6 -1.04 -29.16 6.00
CA GLU A 6 -1.94 -30.09 6.66
C GLU A 6 -1.39 -30.74 7.97
N LYS A 7 -0.23 -30.32 8.44
CA LYS A 7 0.43 -30.87 9.65
C LYS A 7 0.57 -29.83 10.75
N GLY A 8 1.29 -28.72 10.48
CA GLY A 8 1.57 -27.72 11.47
C GLY A 8 2.57 -26.65 11.05
N LEU A 9 3.06 -25.93 12.04
CA LEU A 9 3.94 -24.77 11.87
C LEU A 9 5.12 -24.87 12.84
N LEU A 10 6.35 -24.64 12.37
CA LEU A 10 7.47 -24.33 13.25
C LEU A 10 7.49 -22.81 13.46
N LEU A 11 7.17 -22.36 14.65
CA LEU A 11 7.12 -20.95 15.01
C LEU A 11 8.34 -20.56 15.81
N LYS A 12 8.83 -19.32 15.57
CA LYS A 12 9.86 -18.69 16.39
C LYS A 12 9.23 -17.55 17.17
N ASP A 13 9.35 -17.57 18.49
CA ASP A 13 8.93 -16.46 19.33
C ASP A 13 9.95 -15.32 19.20
N LEU A 14 9.45 -14.12 18.90
CA LEU A 14 10.29 -12.94 18.70
C LEU A 14 10.46 -12.09 19.95
N LEU A 15 9.69 -12.38 21.00
CA LEU A 15 9.70 -11.63 22.28
C LEU A 15 10.37 -12.42 23.40
N LEU A 16 10.00 -13.68 23.55
CA LEU A 16 10.53 -14.55 24.60
C LEU A 16 11.66 -15.47 24.12
N GLY A 17 11.84 -15.55 22.80
CA GLY A 17 12.77 -16.51 22.19
C GLY A 17 12.18 -17.91 22.12
N GLY A 18 12.96 -18.84 21.55
CA GLY A 18 12.56 -20.25 21.39
C GLY A 18 11.85 -20.54 20.08
N GLU A 19 11.73 -21.83 19.82
CA GLU A 19 11.04 -22.38 18.64
C GLU A 19 10.03 -23.42 19.10
N TYR A 20 8.87 -23.43 18.47
CA TYR A 20 7.70 -24.23 18.87
C TYR A 20 7.16 -24.98 17.66
N ASP A 21 7.12 -26.31 17.76
CA ASP A 21 6.42 -27.16 16.80
C ASP A 21 4.93 -27.19 17.16
N VAL A 22 4.12 -26.52 16.35
CA VAL A 22 2.72 -26.25 16.63
C VAL A 22 1.85 -27.08 15.71
N ARG A 23 0.99 -27.91 16.28
CA ARG A 23 -0.02 -28.67 15.52
C ARG A 23 -1.18 -27.73 15.14
N GLU A 24 -1.21 -27.35 13.88
CA GLU A 24 -2.23 -26.44 13.35
C GLU A 24 -2.43 -26.69 11.83
N LYS A 25 -3.64 -27.09 11.43
CA LYS A 25 -3.94 -27.39 10.03
C LYS A 25 -4.54 -26.22 9.28
N ALA A 26 -5.46 -25.48 9.92
CA ALA A 26 -6.20 -24.42 9.26
C ALA A 26 -5.27 -23.28 8.83
N ALA A 27 -4.39 -22.83 9.74
CA ALA A 27 -3.44 -21.76 9.46
C ALA A 27 -2.43 -22.12 8.37
N THR A 28 -2.06 -23.40 8.18
CA THR A 28 -1.12 -23.81 7.11
C THR A 28 -1.64 -23.52 5.70
N LYS A 29 -2.94 -23.22 5.53
CA LYS A 29 -3.53 -22.86 4.23
C LYS A 29 -3.25 -21.41 3.83
N SER A 30 -3.04 -20.53 4.81
CA SER A 30 -2.90 -19.08 4.60
C SER A 30 -1.53 -18.55 5.02
N VAL A 31 -0.93 -19.10 6.07
CA VAL A 31 0.38 -18.67 6.59
C VAL A 31 1.50 -19.14 5.68
N ARG A 32 2.47 -18.26 5.44
CA ARG A 32 3.69 -18.53 4.65
C ARG A 32 4.93 -18.34 5.50
N LYS A 33 6.03 -18.89 5.02
CA LYS A 33 7.35 -18.64 5.63
C LYS A 33 7.60 -17.13 5.69
N TRP A 34 8.05 -16.65 6.85
CA TRP A 34 8.34 -15.26 7.19
C TRP A 34 7.11 -14.40 7.52
N ASP A 35 5.89 -14.93 7.48
CA ASP A 35 4.73 -14.21 8.01
C ASP A 35 4.89 -13.98 9.52
N ILE A 36 4.45 -12.82 10.00
CA ILE A 36 4.46 -12.46 11.40
C ILE A 36 3.02 -12.36 11.88
N PHE A 37 2.77 -12.92 13.06
CA PHE A 37 1.47 -12.83 13.72
C PHE A 37 1.61 -12.97 15.22
N ALA A 38 0.68 -12.45 15.98
CA ALA A 38 0.53 -12.78 17.39
C ALA A 38 -0.55 -13.85 17.56
N THR A 39 -0.25 -14.78 18.43
CA THR A 39 -1.18 -15.83 18.87
C THR A 39 -0.76 -16.33 20.25
N ARG A 40 -1.68 -16.99 20.95
CA ARG A 40 -1.36 -17.68 22.19
C ARG A 40 -1.13 -19.17 21.88
N LEU A 41 -0.06 -19.72 22.42
CA LEU A 41 0.19 -21.16 22.37
C LEU A 41 -0.26 -21.81 23.68
N LEU A 42 -0.91 -22.96 23.56
CA LEU A 42 -1.22 -23.84 24.67
C LEU A 42 -0.43 -25.13 24.51
N TYR A 43 0.11 -25.64 25.63
CA TYR A 43 0.75 -26.94 25.66
C TYR A 43 -0.25 -27.95 26.24
N VAL A 44 -0.71 -28.90 25.44
CA VAL A 44 -1.74 -29.88 25.79
C VAL A 44 -1.27 -31.24 25.30
N ASP A 45 -1.24 -32.23 26.17
CA ASP A 45 -0.89 -33.63 25.85
C ASP A 45 0.42 -33.79 25.06
N GLY A 46 1.45 -33.00 25.45
CA GLY A 46 2.76 -33.09 24.82
C GLY A 46 2.92 -32.32 23.49
N ILE A 47 1.91 -31.55 23.06
CA ILE A 47 1.92 -30.78 21.82
C ILE A 47 1.53 -29.32 22.04
N TYR A 48 2.10 -28.43 21.24
CA TYR A 48 1.65 -27.05 21.17
C TYR A 48 0.50 -26.90 20.16
N ILE A 49 -0.51 -26.15 20.55
CA ILE A 49 -1.65 -25.77 19.72
C ILE A 49 -1.88 -24.26 19.80
N MET A 50 -2.44 -23.68 18.74
CA MET A 50 -2.84 -22.27 18.77
C MET A 50 -4.19 -22.14 19.47
N SER A 51 -4.30 -21.15 20.36
CA SER A 51 -5.50 -20.88 21.15
C SER A 51 -6.20 -19.62 20.62
N GLY A 52 -7.17 -19.80 19.75
CA GLY A 52 -8.13 -18.76 19.39
C GLY A 52 -7.59 -17.72 18.42
N ALA A 53 -7.48 -16.45 18.84
CA ALA A 53 -7.20 -15.34 17.94
C ALA A 53 -5.78 -15.39 17.34
N VAL A 54 -5.72 -15.08 16.06
CA VAL A 54 -4.47 -14.87 15.33
C VAL A 54 -4.51 -13.46 14.74
N TYR A 55 -3.54 -12.63 15.09
CA TYR A 55 -3.41 -11.26 14.61
C TYR A 55 -2.26 -11.19 13.60
N PRO A 56 -2.52 -11.24 12.29
CA PRO A 56 -1.48 -11.13 11.27
C PRO A 56 -0.98 -9.70 11.16
N TYR A 57 0.34 -9.52 10.99
CA TYR A 57 0.97 -8.23 10.78
C TYR A 57 1.76 -8.22 9.47
N HIS A 58 1.89 -7.05 8.86
CA HIS A 58 2.81 -6.87 7.75
C HIS A 58 4.27 -6.96 8.21
N LEU A 59 5.13 -7.58 7.41
CA LEU A 59 6.56 -7.70 7.73
C LEU A 59 7.21 -6.35 8.03
N LYS A 60 6.79 -5.28 7.36
CA LYS A 60 7.28 -3.90 7.61
C LYS A 60 6.93 -3.35 9.00
N GLN A 61 5.95 -3.92 9.68
CA GLN A 61 5.54 -3.49 11.03
C GLN A 61 6.35 -4.19 12.12
N LYS A 62 7.17 -5.19 11.79
CA LYS A 62 7.89 -6.04 12.75
C LYS A 62 8.67 -5.21 13.77
N GLU A 63 9.60 -4.39 13.30
CA GLU A 63 10.48 -3.62 14.18
C GLU A 63 9.66 -2.66 15.06
N TRP A 64 8.73 -1.94 14.45
CA TRP A 64 7.85 -1.03 15.18
C TRP A 64 7.03 -1.72 16.30
N ILE A 65 6.49 -2.91 16.03
CA ILE A 65 5.72 -3.67 17.02
C ILE A 65 6.63 -4.15 18.15
N LEU A 66 7.79 -4.72 17.81
CA LEU A 66 8.73 -5.23 18.81
C LEU A 66 9.26 -4.10 19.71
N GLU A 67 9.67 -2.98 19.12
CA GLU A 67 10.13 -1.80 19.85
C GLU A 67 9.03 -1.23 20.73
N GLY A 68 7.80 -1.12 20.23
CA GLY A 68 6.64 -0.65 21.00
C GLY A 68 6.34 -1.54 22.21
N ILE A 69 6.35 -2.85 22.03
CA ILE A 69 6.11 -3.81 23.14
C ILE A 69 7.23 -3.71 24.18
N HIS A 70 8.50 -3.63 23.75
CA HIS A 70 9.62 -3.47 24.68
C HIS A 70 9.58 -2.14 25.46
N ALA A 71 9.18 -1.05 24.79
CA ALA A 71 9.01 0.24 25.44
C ALA A 71 7.90 0.18 26.50
N THR A 72 6.73 -0.35 26.13
CA THR A 72 5.61 -0.53 27.08
C THR A 72 5.99 -1.44 28.25
N PHE A 73 6.76 -2.50 28.02
CA PHE A 73 7.25 -3.36 29.09
C PHE A 73 8.20 -2.61 30.02
N LYS A 74 9.07 -1.76 29.50
CA LYS A 74 9.95 -0.94 30.32
C LYS A 74 9.15 -0.02 31.25
N ASP A 75 8.13 0.64 30.72
CA ASP A 75 7.26 1.52 31.54
C ASP A 75 6.44 0.72 32.57
N TYR A 76 5.96 -0.47 32.19
CA TYR A 76 5.25 -1.40 33.08
C TYR A 76 6.08 -1.81 34.31
N ARG A 77 7.40 -1.97 34.12
CA ARG A 77 8.30 -2.35 35.21
C ARG A 77 8.53 -1.27 36.25
N ASP A 78 8.14 -0.04 35.99
CA ASP A 78 8.16 1.01 37.04
C ASP A 78 7.14 0.70 38.16
N ASP A 79 6.01 0.09 37.81
CA ASP A 79 4.96 -0.32 38.77
C ASP A 79 5.12 -1.79 39.22
N PHE A 80 5.68 -2.64 38.38
CA PHE A 80 5.83 -4.10 38.56
C PHE A 80 7.26 -4.57 38.32
N PRO A 81 8.24 -4.20 39.16
CA PRO A 81 9.67 -4.40 38.87
C PRO A 81 10.10 -5.87 38.80
N ASP A 82 9.39 -6.75 39.49
CA ASP A 82 9.71 -8.18 39.56
C ASP A 82 9.07 -9.02 38.45
N ASP A 83 8.17 -8.46 37.67
CA ASP A 83 7.48 -9.17 36.65
C ASP A 83 8.39 -9.40 35.40
N ALA A 84 8.39 -10.65 34.95
CA ALA A 84 9.08 -11.03 33.71
C ALA A 84 8.21 -10.68 32.48
N MET A 85 8.85 -10.65 31.30
CA MET A 85 8.19 -10.32 30.04
C MET A 85 6.98 -11.24 29.75
N ASP A 86 7.04 -12.52 30.10
CA ASP A 86 5.93 -13.45 29.87
C ASP A 86 4.70 -13.14 30.73
N VAL A 87 4.89 -12.65 31.96
CA VAL A 87 3.82 -12.18 32.85
C VAL A 87 3.19 -10.93 32.26
N PHE A 88 4.02 -9.95 31.86
CA PHE A 88 3.56 -8.74 31.19
C PHE A 88 2.72 -9.04 29.96
N LEU A 89 3.19 -9.92 29.06
CA LEU A 89 2.49 -10.27 27.82
C LEU A 89 1.14 -10.98 28.08
N LYS A 90 1.04 -11.75 29.16
CA LYS A 90 -0.23 -12.38 29.58
C LYS A 90 -1.22 -11.34 30.10
N THR A 91 -0.74 -10.42 30.94
CA THR A 91 -1.55 -9.37 31.58
C THR A 91 -2.02 -8.33 30.57
N ASN A 92 -1.18 -7.97 29.60
CA ASN A 92 -1.43 -6.93 28.60
C ASN A 92 -1.62 -7.52 27.19
N SER A 93 -2.31 -8.64 27.09
CA SER A 93 -2.49 -9.33 25.80
C SER A 93 -3.33 -8.54 24.77
N ASP A 94 -4.08 -7.55 25.20
CA ASP A 94 -4.83 -6.59 24.38
C ASP A 94 -3.91 -5.71 23.51
N LEU A 95 -2.65 -5.52 23.88
CA LEU A 95 -1.65 -4.81 23.07
C LEU A 95 -1.54 -5.39 21.65
N PHE A 96 -1.65 -6.72 21.51
CA PHE A 96 -1.58 -7.36 20.21
C PHE A 96 -2.79 -7.04 19.34
N ASN A 97 -3.99 -7.05 19.95
CA ASN A 97 -5.20 -6.64 19.25
C ASN A 97 -5.14 -5.15 18.86
N PHE A 98 -4.71 -4.28 19.78
CA PHE A 98 -4.55 -2.85 19.51
C PHE A 98 -3.58 -2.60 18.34
N ASN A 99 -2.40 -3.18 18.36
CA ASN A 99 -1.39 -3.03 17.30
C ASN A 99 -1.86 -3.58 15.95
N TRP A 100 -2.73 -4.57 15.94
CA TRP A 100 -3.35 -5.08 14.72
C TRP A 100 -4.46 -4.18 14.20
N TYR A 101 -5.31 -3.67 15.09
CA TYR A 101 -6.52 -2.92 14.74
C TYR A 101 -6.25 -1.44 14.45
N TYR A 102 -5.34 -0.82 15.19
CA TYR A 102 -5.04 0.61 15.08
C TYR A 102 -4.65 1.06 13.65
N PRO A 103 -3.75 0.37 12.92
CA PRO A 103 -3.43 0.74 11.54
C PRO A 103 -4.59 0.55 10.55
N ILE A 104 -5.52 -0.35 10.86
CA ILE A 104 -6.73 -0.55 10.03
C ILE A 104 -7.68 0.64 10.18
N GLN A 105 -7.85 1.13 11.41
CA GLN A 105 -8.70 2.30 11.68
C GLN A 105 -8.02 3.62 11.28
N ASN A 106 -6.70 3.66 11.35
CA ASN A 106 -5.88 4.84 11.07
C ASN A 106 -4.88 4.53 9.94
N PRO A 107 -5.37 4.27 8.71
CA PRO A 107 -4.47 3.99 7.61
C PRO A 107 -3.55 5.19 7.37
N PRO A 108 -2.26 4.96 7.07
CA PRO A 108 -1.32 6.04 6.79
C PRO A 108 -1.86 6.86 5.61
N GLN A 109 -1.95 8.17 5.80
CA GLN A 109 -2.31 9.08 4.71
C GLN A 109 -1.15 9.10 3.71
N LEU A 110 -1.37 8.48 2.57
CA LEU A 110 -0.42 8.51 1.45
C LEU A 110 -0.53 9.89 0.78
N ASN A 111 0.32 10.81 1.16
CA ASN A 111 0.50 12.08 0.45
C ASN A 111 1.28 11.85 -0.86
N LEU A 112 0.58 11.29 -1.85
CA LEU A 112 1.15 11.10 -3.17
C LEU A 112 1.27 12.45 -3.87
N ALA A 113 2.46 12.77 -4.34
CA ALA A 113 2.71 13.95 -5.15
C ALA A 113 3.17 13.57 -6.56
N THR A 114 2.84 14.43 -7.53
CA THR A 114 3.38 14.34 -8.88
C THR A 114 4.88 14.71 -8.88
N THR A 115 5.57 14.47 -9.98
CA THR A 115 6.96 14.91 -10.19
C THR A 115 7.16 16.43 -10.10
N SER A 116 6.07 17.21 -10.14
CA SER A 116 6.08 18.67 -9.97
C SER A 116 5.71 19.11 -8.53
N GLY A 117 5.61 18.15 -7.57
CA GLY A 117 5.26 18.44 -6.17
C GLY A 117 3.77 18.72 -5.92
N GLU A 118 2.91 18.56 -6.90
CA GLU A 118 1.46 18.78 -6.76
C GLU A 118 0.80 17.54 -6.16
N PRO A 119 -0.28 17.66 -5.37
CA PRO A 119 -1.06 16.53 -4.90
C PRO A 119 -1.50 15.66 -6.08
N MET A 120 -1.25 14.34 -5.99
CA MET A 120 -1.67 13.40 -7.02
C MET A 120 -3.18 13.19 -6.93
N LEU A 121 -3.88 13.60 -7.98
CA LEU A 121 -5.32 13.43 -8.11
C LEU A 121 -5.66 13.07 -9.56
N PHE A 122 -6.09 11.83 -9.76
CA PHE A 122 -6.53 11.38 -11.08
C PHE A 122 -7.78 12.12 -11.51
N SER A 123 -7.65 12.89 -12.57
CA SER A 123 -8.70 13.80 -13.07
C SER A 123 -8.85 13.62 -14.58
N LYS A 124 -10.07 13.75 -15.06
CA LYS A 124 -10.41 13.65 -16.49
C LYS A 124 -11.18 14.88 -16.96
N ALA A 125 -10.92 15.30 -18.19
CA ALA A 125 -11.76 16.21 -18.94
C ALA A 125 -12.29 15.49 -20.19
N ILE A 126 -13.57 15.63 -20.48
CA ILE A 126 -14.24 15.02 -21.61
C ILE A 126 -14.74 16.16 -22.49
N PHE A 127 -14.39 16.10 -23.77
CA PHE A 127 -14.84 17.04 -24.80
C PHE A 127 -15.66 16.26 -25.83
N GLU A 128 -16.78 16.80 -26.24
CA GLU A 128 -17.51 16.31 -27.41
C GLU A 128 -16.81 16.79 -28.66
N ILE A 129 -16.68 15.94 -29.65
CA ILE A 129 -16.00 16.23 -30.92
C ILE A 129 -16.95 15.93 -32.09
N LYS A 130 -17.01 16.85 -33.05
CA LYS A 130 -17.81 16.70 -34.25
C LYS A 130 -16.98 16.14 -35.42
N ASP A 131 -15.77 16.67 -35.58
CA ASP A 131 -14.83 16.22 -36.62
C ASP A 131 -13.57 15.60 -36.00
N LYS A 132 -13.57 14.28 -35.94
CA LYS A 132 -12.46 13.49 -35.41
C LYS A 132 -11.14 13.75 -36.15
N GLN A 133 -11.18 13.97 -37.47
CA GLN A 133 -9.98 14.17 -38.27
C GLN A 133 -9.38 15.56 -38.02
N ALA A 134 -10.22 16.59 -37.89
CA ALA A 134 -9.78 17.93 -37.54
C ALA A 134 -9.14 17.95 -36.15
N VAL A 135 -9.72 17.24 -35.18
CA VAL A 135 -9.17 17.09 -33.82
C VAL A 135 -7.79 16.39 -33.84
N ILE A 136 -7.64 15.29 -34.58
CA ILE A 136 -6.34 14.59 -34.70
C ILE A 136 -5.30 15.53 -35.30
N SER A 137 -5.64 16.25 -36.36
CA SER A 137 -4.74 17.20 -37.02
C SER A 137 -4.35 18.36 -36.10
N GLY A 138 -5.27 18.82 -35.25
CA GLY A 138 -5.02 19.83 -34.25
C GLY A 138 -4.07 19.34 -33.14
N LEU A 139 -4.30 18.13 -32.63
CA LEU A 139 -3.44 17.53 -31.61
C LEU A 139 -2.02 17.29 -32.10
N GLN A 140 -1.84 16.87 -33.35
CA GLN A 140 -0.52 16.65 -33.99
C GLN A 140 0.34 17.92 -34.10
N LYS A 141 -0.28 19.11 -34.08
CA LYS A 141 0.44 20.40 -34.13
C LYS A 141 1.00 20.79 -32.76
N ILE A 142 0.56 20.16 -31.69
CA ILE A 142 1.02 20.46 -30.34
C ILE A 142 2.32 19.69 -30.07
N LYS A 143 3.43 20.41 -29.94
CA LYS A 143 4.79 19.84 -29.79
C LYS A 143 4.98 18.92 -28.59
N GLU A 144 4.19 19.13 -27.55
CA GLU A 144 4.22 18.35 -26.32
C GLU A 144 3.45 17.03 -26.42
N PHE A 145 2.62 16.85 -27.47
CA PHE A 145 1.82 15.66 -27.66
C PHE A 145 2.50 14.72 -28.67
N GLU A 146 2.62 13.47 -28.29
CA GLU A 146 3.14 12.42 -29.16
C GLU A 146 2.06 11.37 -29.41
N ARG A 147 1.88 10.97 -30.65
CA ARG A 147 0.90 9.94 -31.01
C ARG A 147 1.37 8.57 -30.58
N ASP A 148 0.48 7.80 -29.95
CA ASP A 148 0.69 6.40 -29.62
C ASP A 148 -0.42 5.51 -30.23
N LYS A 149 -0.41 4.22 -29.87
CA LYS A 149 -1.38 3.23 -30.36
C LYS A 149 -2.84 3.57 -30.01
N TYR A 150 -3.07 4.23 -28.89
CA TYR A 150 -4.41 4.47 -28.31
C TYR A 150 -4.87 5.92 -28.38
N GLY A 151 -3.98 6.85 -28.79
CA GLY A 151 -4.28 8.26 -28.88
C GLY A 151 -3.05 9.13 -28.87
N PHE A 152 -2.90 9.97 -27.84
CA PHE A 152 -1.73 10.83 -27.67
C PHE A 152 -1.27 10.81 -26.21
N VAL A 153 0.05 10.89 -26.03
CA VAL A 153 0.68 11.08 -24.73
C VAL A 153 1.22 12.49 -24.63
N TRP A 154 0.93 13.16 -23.54
CA TRP A 154 1.39 14.52 -23.27
C TRP A 154 2.63 14.49 -22.39
N PHE A 155 3.75 15.04 -22.90
CA PHE A 155 5.04 15.06 -22.24
C PHE A 155 5.47 16.46 -21.76
N ASP A 156 6.18 16.50 -20.64
CA ASP A 156 7.03 17.64 -20.29
C ASP A 156 8.46 17.36 -20.78
N LYS A 157 8.87 18.04 -21.83
CA LYS A 157 10.19 17.89 -22.46
C LYS A 157 11.27 18.80 -21.86
N ARG A 158 10.95 19.57 -20.81
CA ARG A 158 11.89 20.54 -20.21
C ARG A 158 12.98 19.89 -19.37
N ASN A 159 12.74 18.69 -18.85
CA ASN A 159 13.68 17.99 -17.99
C ASN A 159 14.65 17.16 -18.85
N LYS A 160 15.86 17.70 -19.08
CA LYS A 160 16.85 17.07 -19.99
C LYS A 160 17.63 15.93 -19.32
N GLU A 161 17.69 15.88 -17.99
CA GLU A 161 18.53 14.93 -17.23
C GLU A 161 17.81 13.67 -16.75
N GLY A 162 16.47 13.65 -16.71
CA GLY A 162 15.67 12.56 -16.14
C GLY A 162 14.70 11.87 -17.12
N GLY A 163 14.78 12.15 -18.40
CA GLY A 163 13.78 11.69 -19.38
C GLY A 163 12.50 12.54 -19.39
N ALA A 164 11.64 12.31 -20.39
CA ALA A 164 10.40 13.05 -20.54
C ALA A 164 9.36 12.59 -19.51
N THR A 165 8.80 13.53 -18.73
CA THR A 165 7.73 13.23 -17.78
C THR A 165 6.37 13.22 -18.48
N ILE A 166 5.60 12.15 -18.31
CA ILE A 166 4.21 12.08 -18.78
C ILE A 166 3.34 12.98 -17.89
N LEU A 167 2.67 13.95 -18.51
CA LEU A 167 1.74 14.88 -17.85
C LEU A 167 0.30 14.42 -17.95
N GLY A 168 -0.06 13.68 -19.01
CA GLY A 168 -1.39 13.16 -19.24
C GLY A 168 -1.48 12.28 -20.47
N ASN A 169 -2.62 11.64 -20.64
CA ASN A 169 -2.98 10.84 -21.81
C ASN A 169 -4.26 11.37 -22.43
N ILE A 170 -4.32 11.30 -23.75
CA ILE A 170 -5.47 11.73 -24.55
C ILE A 170 -5.96 10.53 -25.34
N GLU A 171 -7.21 10.13 -25.11
CA GLU A 171 -7.87 9.05 -25.81
C GLU A 171 -9.06 9.61 -26.59
N MET A 172 -9.33 9.00 -27.73
CA MET A 172 -10.56 9.27 -28.49
C MET A 172 -11.45 8.03 -28.48
N ARG A 173 -12.64 8.19 -27.93
CA ARG A 173 -13.66 7.14 -27.89
C ARG A 173 -14.95 7.69 -28.47
N ASP A 174 -15.42 7.06 -29.53
CA ASP A 174 -16.62 7.47 -30.27
C ASP A 174 -16.54 8.95 -30.70
N ASP A 175 -17.42 9.78 -30.21
CA ASP A 175 -17.54 11.23 -30.41
C ASP A 175 -16.88 12.05 -29.28
N LYS A 176 -16.02 11.44 -28.46
CA LYS A 176 -15.41 12.07 -27.28
C LYS A 176 -13.90 12.06 -27.30
N LEU A 177 -13.32 13.19 -26.92
CA LEU A 177 -11.91 13.32 -26.57
C LEU A 177 -11.78 13.32 -25.07
N ILE A 178 -10.99 12.43 -24.51
CA ILE A 178 -10.79 12.26 -23.06
C ILE A 178 -9.35 12.60 -22.71
N LEU A 179 -9.14 13.67 -21.98
CA LEU A 179 -7.85 14.02 -21.38
C LEU A 179 -7.80 13.50 -19.96
N SER A 180 -6.85 12.65 -19.65
CA SER A 180 -6.60 12.10 -18.30
C SER A 180 -5.28 12.62 -17.74
N CYS A 181 -5.29 13.19 -16.54
CA CYS A 181 -4.12 13.71 -15.85
C CYS A 181 -4.10 13.24 -14.37
N ASN A 182 -2.94 13.32 -13.76
CA ASN A 182 -2.74 12.95 -12.35
C ASN A 182 -2.63 14.17 -11.40
N SER A 183 -2.98 15.37 -11.86
CA SER A 183 -3.27 16.54 -11.01
C SER A 183 -4.26 17.49 -11.66
N LYS A 184 -4.99 18.26 -10.84
CA LYS A 184 -5.92 19.29 -11.31
C LYS A 184 -5.20 20.36 -12.14
N LYS A 185 -4.01 20.77 -11.71
CA LYS A 185 -3.24 21.80 -12.41
C LYS A 185 -2.79 21.34 -13.81
N ARG A 186 -2.37 20.07 -13.94
CA ARG A 186 -2.08 19.47 -15.25
C ARG A 186 -3.32 19.41 -16.12
N LEU A 187 -4.46 18.98 -15.53
CA LEU A 187 -5.72 18.94 -16.28
C LEU A 187 -6.10 20.31 -16.85
N GLU A 188 -6.08 21.36 -16.03
CA GLU A 188 -6.43 22.73 -16.50
C GLU A 188 -5.45 23.26 -17.55
N LYS A 189 -4.14 22.94 -17.42
CA LYS A 189 -3.16 23.26 -18.44
C LYS A 189 -3.41 22.51 -19.74
N GLY A 190 -3.72 21.23 -19.69
CA GLY A 190 -4.03 20.41 -20.84
C GLY A 190 -5.31 20.87 -21.56
N LYS A 191 -6.37 21.21 -20.80
CA LYS A 191 -7.60 21.82 -21.35
C LYS A 191 -7.30 23.08 -22.16
N LYS A 192 -6.48 23.98 -21.63
CA LYS A 192 -6.11 25.22 -22.33
C LYS A 192 -5.30 24.94 -23.60
N LEU A 193 -4.39 23.94 -23.56
CA LEU A 193 -3.61 23.56 -24.75
C LEU A 193 -4.53 22.98 -25.84
N ILE A 194 -5.46 22.14 -25.49
CA ILE A 194 -6.44 21.55 -26.42
C ILE A 194 -7.31 22.66 -27.01
N ALA A 195 -7.96 23.47 -26.17
CA ALA A 195 -8.85 24.53 -26.64
C ALA A 195 -8.18 25.59 -27.53
N LYS A 196 -6.87 25.82 -27.36
CA LYS A 196 -6.11 26.77 -28.20
C LYS A 196 -5.80 26.24 -29.59
N ASN A 197 -5.67 24.91 -29.75
CA ASN A 197 -5.17 24.29 -30.97
C ASN A 197 -6.23 23.48 -31.73
N ILE A 198 -7.39 23.28 -31.12
CA ILE A 198 -8.51 22.57 -31.72
C ILE A 198 -9.66 23.56 -31.76
N THR A 199 -10.00 24.02 -32.96
CA THR A 199 -11.25 24.71 -33.28
C THR A 199 -12.16 23.68 -33.92
N ASP A 200 -13.22 23.30 -33.20
CA ASP A 200 -14.29 22.43 -33.68
C ASP A 200 -15.48 23.30 -34.15
#